data_1df36755fd1a6778818b008c2b647375
#
_entry.id   1df36755fd1a6778818b008c2b647375
#
_cell.length_a   1.000
_cell.length_b   1.000
_cell.length_c   1.000
_cell.angle_alpha   90.00
_cell.angle_beta   90.00
_cell.angle_gamma   90.00
#
_symmetry.space_group_name_H-M   'P 1'
#
loop_
_entity.id
_entity.type
_entity.pdbx_description
1 polymer ?
#
loop_
_entity_poly.entity_id
_entity_poly.type
_entity_poly.pdbx_seq_one_letter_code
_entity_poly.pdbx_strand_id
1 'polypeptide(L)'
;MKSFTQRYLKLFTLVFFIGITYFSYGQEALLTERMESFPTYSFGDPNPLPAFLFNTKIYPYHKFQGYAFEKTEAPLKKIILENQWIEVQVVPEVGGKVWGATDKSNGNEFIYKNEVAKFRNIAMRGPWTSGGIEFNFGVIGHHPGTGTPTDYKTEELPNGDLLCTVGGIDLPSRTQWRVKIILPKDQSAFTTQALWYNPTDIEQAYYNWMTAAAAAREDLVFYTPGDRYLTHGGEAKAWPVDPLNRDLSQYKQNNFGPSKSYHVVGEYNDFFGGYYEQNNTGFGHWGRYDEIPGQKLWLWNLSRAGGIWEDLLTDTDGQYVEYQAGRLYVQYFPGEENPISQATFDPHLTDQWTEVWFPVKEIG
;
A
#
# COMPACT_ATOMS: atom_id res chain seq x y z
N MET A 1 5.63 -17.04 -98.50
CA MET A 1 4.41 -16.23 -98.16
C MET A 1 4.38 -16.00 -96.67
N LYS A 2 4.09 -14.85 -96.28
CA LYS A 2 4.42 -14.08 -95.02
C LYS A 2 4.20 -14.82 -93.70
N SER A 3 5.28 -14.90 -92.88
CA SER A 3 5.31 -15.26 -91.44
C SER A 3 4.93 -14.05 -90.60
N PHE A 4 4.02 -14.26 -89.68
CA PHE A 4 3.67 -13.27 -88.65
C PHE A 4 4.34 -13.68 -87.36
N THR A 5 5.31 -12.87 -86.89
CA THR A 5 5.96 -13.01 -85.58
C THR A 5 5.18 -12.20 -84.57
N GLN A 6 4.57 -12.88 -83.61
CA GLN A 6 3.98 -12.25 -82.43
C GLN A 6 5.06 -12.00 -81.34
N ARG A 7 5.31 -10.75 -81.02
CA ARG A 7 6.12 -10.35 -79.90
C ARG A 7 5.23 -10.28 -78.61
N TYR A 8 5.53 -11.16 -77.67
CA TYR A 8 4.96 -11.03 -76.33
C TYR A 8 5.76 -10.00 -75.50
N LEU A 9 5.10 -8.89 -75.12
CA LEU A 9 5.59 -7.92 -74.22
C LEU A 9 5.26 -8.38 -72.77
N LYS A 10 6.26 -8.87 -72.03
CA LYS A 10 6.08 -9.16 -70.59
C LYS A 10 6.13 -7.87 -69.81
N LEU A 11 4.98 -7.48 -69.26
CA LEU A 11 4.83 -6.36 -68.28
C LEU A 11 5.28 -6.93 -66.93
N PHE A 12 6.44 -6.49 -66.41
CA PHE A 12 6.84 -6.73 -65.04
C PHE A 12 6.19 -5.69 -64.14
N THR A 13 5.16 -6.07 -63.38
CA THR A 13 4.59 -5.24 -62.34
C THR A 13 5.46 -5.38 -61.08
N LEU A 14 6.25 -4.34 -60.78
CA LEU A 14 7.04 -4.22 -59.55
C LEU A 14 6.10 -3.80 -58.41
N VAL A 15 5.71 -4.74 -57.54
CA VAL A 15 4.94 -4.43 -56.33
C VAL A 15 5.92 -3.97 -55.25
N PHE A 16 5.93 -2.67 -54.97
CA PHE A 16 6.63 -2.10 -53.83
C PHE A 16 5.81 -2.39 -52.58
N PHE A 17 6.24 -3.33 -51.73
CA PHE A 17 5.77 -3.45 -50.36
C PHE A 17 6.39 -2.32 -49.53
N ILE A 18 5.63 -1.24 -49.28
CA ILE A 18 5.97 -0.26 -48.25
C ILE A 18 5.60 -0.93 -46.93
N GLY A 19 6.58 -1.52 -46.25
CA GLY A 19 6.45 -1.95 -44.86
C GLY A 19 6.31 -0.72 -44.01
N ILE A 20 5.08 -0.39 -43.62
CA ILE A 20 4.85 0.61 -42.55
C ILE A 20 5.22 -0.08 -41.25
N THR A 21 6.45 0.11 -40.81
CA THR A 21 6.85 -0.17 -39.43
C THR A 21 6.15 0.85 -38.55
N TYR A 22 5.07 0.44 -37.89
CA TYR A 22 4.53 1.18 -36.76
C TYR A 22 5.56 1.15 -35.64
N PHE A 23 6.37 2.17 -35.51
CA PHE A 23 7.05 2.46 -34.27
C PHE A 23 5.96 2.90 -33.29
N SER A 24 5.49 1.96 -32.48
CA SER A 24 4.79 2.31 -31.26
C SER A 24 5.81 3.01 -30.36
N TYR A 25 5.81 4.33 -30.36
CA TYR A 25 6.45 5.07 -29.28
C TYR A 25 5.63 4.77 -28.03
N GLY A 26 6.06 3.76 -27.26
CA GLY A 26 5.59 3.61 -25.89
C GLY A 26 5.87 4.94 -25.18
N GLN A 27 4.91 5.47 -24.48
CA GLN A 27 5.12 6.68 -23.67
C GLN A 27 6.26 6.37 -22.71
N GLU A 28 7.33 7.17 -22.73
CA GLU A 28 8.45 7.01 -21.80
C GLU A 28 7.93 7.14 -20.37
N ALA A 29 8.52 6.39 -19.46
CA ALA A 29 8.21 6.55 -18.05
C ALA A 29 8.67 7.94 -17.58
N LEU A 30 7.85 8.62 -16.77
CA LEU A 30 8.06 10.00 -16.36
C LEU A 30 8.11 10.12 -14.84
N LEU A 31 9.18 10.71 -14.33
CA LEU A 31 9.33 11.09 -12.94
C LEU A 31 9.12 12.60 -12.80
N THR A 32 8.17 13.00 -11.96
CA THR A 32 7.84 14.40 -11.71
C THR A 32 7.84 14.70 -10.22
N GLU A 33 8.44 15.82 -9.82
CA GLU A 33 8.33 16.37 -8.47
C GLU A 33 7.61 17.71 -8.52
N ARG A 34 6.56 17.87 -7.74
CA ARG A 34 5.80 19.13 -7.69
C ARG A 34 5.22 19.42 -6.32
N MET A 35 5.09 20.71 -6.00
CA MET A 35 4.33 21.16 -4.85
C MET A 35 2.86 21.31 -5.27
N GLU A 36 1.94 20.73 -4.52
CA GLU A 36 0.51 20.88 -4.70
C GLU A 36 -0.12 21.45 -3.45
N SER A 37 -1.11 22.33 -3.63
CA SER A 37 -2.02 22.70 -2.55
C SER A 37 -2.93 21.51 -2.25
N PHE A 38 -2.98 21.11 -0.99
CA PHE A 38 -3.71 19.91 -0.60
C PHE A 38 -4.56 20.14 0.64
N PRO A 39 -5.84 19.73 0.62
CA PRO A 39 -6.72 19.86 1.77
C PRO A 39 -6.17 19.12 2.98
N THR A 40 -5.92 19.83 4.06
CA THR A 40 -5.19 19.28 5.20
C THR A 40 -5.83 19.68 6.53
N TYR A 41 -6.03 18.71 7.40
CA TYR A 41 -6.32 18.88 8.82
C TYR A 41 -5.01 18.67 9.58
N SER A 42 -4.33 19.75 9.88
CA SER A 42 -2.99 19.75 10.45
C SER A 42 -2.95 19.29 11.91
N PHE A 43 -1.76 19.19 12.43
CA PHE A 43 -1.48 18.95 13.85
C PHE A 43 -0.35 19.87 14.31
N GLY A 44 -0.30 20.12 15.62
CA GLY A 44 0.75 20.95 16.23
C GLY A 44 2.00 20.13 16.55
N ASP A 45 3.01 20.82 17.06
CA ASP A 45 4.27 20.21 17.49
C ASP A 45 4.04 19.16 18.59
N PRO A 46 4.91 18.13 18.66
CA PRO A 46 4.86 17.17 19.75
C PRO A 46 5.13 17.83 21.10
N ASN A 47 4.54 17.29 22.14
CA ASN A 47 4.81 17.73 23.49
C ASN A 47 6.30 17.45 23.83
N PRO A 48 7.08 18.43 24.24
CA PRO A 48 8.49 18.23 24.57
C PRO A 48 8.69 17.38 25.83
N LEU A 49 7.66 17.24 26.67
CA LEU A 49 7.73 16.42 27.88
C LEU A 49 7.13 15.04 27.62
N PRO A 50 7.85 13.96 27.93
CA PRO A 50 7.29 12.61 27.88
C PRO A 50 6.11 12.52 28.83
N ALA A 51 4.99 11.99 28.35
CA ALA A 51 3.87 11.66 29.22
C ALA A 51 4.22 10.38 29.98
N PHE A 52 4.43 10.47 31.27
CA PHE A 52 4.55 9.33 32.18
C PHE A 52 3.17 8.67 32.36
N LEU A 53 2.72 7.97 31.33
CA LEU A 53 1.46 7.23 31.37
C LEU A 53 1.76 5.75 31.44
N PHE A 54 0.96 5.04 32.21
CA PHE A 54 0.99 3.57 32.33
C PHE A 54 0.78 2.84 30.99
N ASN A 55 0.33 3.54 29.95
CA ASN A 55 0.14 3.00 28.61
C ASN A 55 1.05 3.72 27.62
N THR A 56 1.98 3.05 27.17
CA THR A 56 2.62 2.81 25.88
C THR A 56 2.52 3.88 24.78
N LYS A 57 2.31 5.16 25.10
CA LYS A 57 2.53 6.21 24.11
C LYS A 57 4.02 6.35 23.86
N ILE A 58 4.41 6.21 22.60
CA ILE A 58 5.78 6.36 22.16
C ILE A 58 6.00 7.78 21.69
N TYR A 59 7.11 8.40 22.10
CA TYR A 59 7.49 9.70 21.57
C TYR A 59 7.65 9.64 20.03
N PRO A 60 7.23 10.64 19.26
CA PRO A 60 6.69 11.92 19.67
C PRO A 60 5.23 11.86 20.18
N TYR A 61 4.95 12.60 21.25
CA TYR A 61 3.61 12.67 21.84
C TYR A 61 2.87 13.90 21.32
N HIS A 62 1.70 13.69 20.74
CA HIS A 62 0.82 14.77 20.32
C HIS A 62 -0.38 14.89 21.25
N LYS A 63 -0.74 16.12 21.61
CA LYS A 63 -1.96 16.36 22.39
C LYS A 63 -3.17 16.12 21.49
N PHE A 64 -4.23 15.54 22.06
CA PHE A 64 -5.49 15.34 21.32
C PHE A 64 -6.02 16.67 20.73
N GLN A 65 -5.97 17.74 21.52
CA GLN A 65 -6.38 19.08 21.09
C GLN A 65 -5.41 19.75 20.11
N GLY A 66 -4.28 19.15 19.84
CA GLY A 66 -3.32 19.60 18.83
C GLY A 66 -3.70 19.28 17.40
N TYR A 67 -4.73 18.46 17.18
CA TYR A 67 -5.23 18.11 15.87
C TYR A 67 -6.30 19.09 15.42
N ALA A 68 -6.16 19.65 14.21
CA ALA A 68 -7.13 20.56 13.65
C ALA A 68 -8.45 19.86 13.29
N PHE A 69 -9.57 20.54 13.55
CA PHE A 69 -10.91 20.11 13.14
C PHE A 69 -11.41 20.89 11.92
N GLU A 70 -10.66 21.89 11.50
CA GLU A 70 -10.95 22.67 10.31
C GLU A 70 -9.91 22.36 9.23
N LYS A 71 -10.39 22.24 8.01
CA LYS A 71 -9.59 21.99 6.81
C LYS A 71 -8.96 23.27 6.30
N THR A 72 -7.69 23.23 6.00
CA THR A 72 -6.94 24.31 5.37
C THR A 72 -6.19 23.78 4.15
N GLU A 73 -5.82 24.65 3.23
CA GLU A 73 -4.92 24.29 2.15
C GLU A 73 -3.47 24.34 2.63
N ALA A 74 -2.76 23.23 2.48
CA ALA A 74 -1.33 23.15 2.81
C ALA A 74 -0.53 22.67 1.60
N PRO A 75 0.69 23.20 1.36
CA PRO A 75 1.54 22.69 0.30
C PRO A 75 2.12 21.34 0.69
N LEU A 76 1.89 20.33 -0.12
CA LEU A 76 2.54 19.02 -0.01
C LEU A 76 3.36 18.75 -1.28
N LYS A 77 4.57 18.22 -1.11
CA LYS A 77 5.35 17.72 -2.23
C LYS A 77 4.83 16.36 -2.65
N LYS A 78 4.53 16.23 -3.94
CA LYS A 78 4.23 14.96 -4.57
C LYS A 78 5.34 14.57 -5.53
N ILE A 79 5.81 13.34 -5.37
CA ILE A 79 6.67 12.65 -6.30
C ILE A 79 5.79 11.69 -7.07
N ILE A 80 5.77 11.83 -8.39
CA ILE A 80 4.94 11.04 -9.27
C ILE A 80 5.84 10.19 -10.15
N LEU A 81 5.67 8.87 -10.04
CA LEU A 81 6.25 7.89 -10.94
C LEU A 81 5.14 7.42 -11.86
N GLU A 82 5.30 7.62 -13.15
CA GLU A 82 4.26 7.34 -14.14
C GLU A 82 4.85 6.59 -15.34
N ASN A 83 4.16 5.56 -15.81
CA ASN A 83 4.41 4.90 -17.08
C ASN A 83 3.13 4.89 -17.94
N GLN A 84 3.09 4.12 -19.01
CA GLN A 84 1.90 4.09 -19.86
C GLN A 84 0.67 3.46 -19.20
N TRP A 85 0.84 2.65 -18.13
CA TRP A 85 -0.24 1.90 -17.48
C TRP A 85 -0.69 2.45 -16.14
N ILE A 86 0.26 2.82 -15.29
CA ILE A 86 -0.05 3.24 -13.92
C ILE A 86 0.67 4.53 -13.54
N GLU A 87 0.08 5.23 -12.57
CA GLU A 87 0.67 6.36 -11.86
C GLU A 87 0.79 6.00 -10.38
N VAL A 88 1.94 6.27 -9.77
CA VAL A 88 2.21 6.07 -8.34
C VAL A 88 2.64 7.41 -7.74
N GLN A 89 1.93 7.85 -6.70
CA GLN A 89 2.20 9.10 -6.00
C GLN A 89 2.86 8.83 -4.65
N VAL A 90 3.97 9.50 -4.34
CA VAL A 90 4.68 9.41 -3.05
C VAL A 90 4.72 10.79 -2.40
N VAL A 91 4.46 10.86 -1.09
CA VAL A 91 4.45 12.11 -0.31
C VAL A 91 5.48 12.03 0.81
N PRO A 92 6.67 12.62 0.63
CA PRO A 92 7.75 12.58 1.62
C PRO A 92 7.38 13.24 2.96
N GLU A 93 6.57 14.31 2.95
CA GLU A 93 6.17 15.04 4.16
C GLU A 93 5.26 14.23 5.09
N VAL A 94 4.66 13.16 4.58
CA VAL A 94 3.73 12.30 5.35
C VAL A 94 4.35 10.90 5.47
N GLY A 95 5.46 10.79 6.18
CA GLY A 95 6.13 9.51 6.47
C GLY A 95 6.70 8.80 5.23
N GLY A 96 6.86 9.50 4.11
CA GLY A 96 7.32 8.90 2.86
C GLY A 96 6.37 7.91 2.23
N LYS A 97 5.09 7.90 2.63
CA LYS A 97 4.09 6.94 2.15
C LYS A 97 3.82 7.04 0.65
N VAL A 98 3.48 5.94 0.02
CA VAL A 98 2.76 5.96 -1.25
C VAL A 98 1.38 6.54 -0.97
N TRP A 99 1.06 7.71 -1.52
CA TRP A 99 -0.22 8.37 -1.27
C TRP A 99 -1.37 7.67 -2.00
N GLY A 100 -1.07 7.15 -3.17
CA GLY A 100 -2.01 6.37 -3.97
C GLY A 100 -1.39 5.85 -5.25
N ALA A 101 -2.08 4.91 -5.90
CA ALA A 101 -1.71 4.41 -7.22
C ALA A 101 -2.95 4.14 -8.07
N THR A 102 -2.88 4.51 -9.34
CA THR A 102 -4.03 4.52 -10.27
C THR A 102 -3.70 3.72 -11.53
N ASP A 103 -4.60 2.85 -11.97
CA ASP A 103 -4.61 2.26 -13.31
C ASP A 103 -5.10 3.30 -14.32
N LYS A 104 -4.25 3.75 -15.21
CA LYS A 104 -4.55 4.78 -16.21
C LYS A 104 -5.54 4.33 -17.28
N SER A 105 -5.72 3.03 -17.46
CA SER A 105 -6.62 2.48 -18.48
C SER A 105 -8.10 2.70 -18.15
N ASN A 106 -8.43 2.82 -16.86
CA ASN A 106 -9.81 2.90 -16.37
C ASN A 106 -10.00 3.90 -15.22
N GLY A 107 -8.92 4.51 -14.72
CA GLY A 107 -8.95 5.43 -13.57
C GLY A 107 -9.15 4.77 -12.20
N ASN A 108 -9.08 3.44 -12.11
CA ASN A 108 -9.24 2.73 -10.84
C ASN A 108 -8.03 2.96 -9.93
N GLU A 109 -8.29 3.41 -8.71
CA GLU A 109 -7.29 3.51 -7.66
C GLU A 109 -7.11 2.13 -7.01
N PHE A 110 -6.08 1.40 -7.40
CA PHE A 110 -5.76 0.11 -6.79
C PHE A 110 -4.98 0.24 -5.48
N ILE A 111 -4.42 1.43 -5.22
CA ILE A 111 -4.05 1.94 -3.90
C ILE A 111 -4.91 3.17 -3.67
N TYR A 112 -5.83 3.09 -2.70
CA TYR A 112 -6.78 4.16 -2.39
C TYR A 112 -6.06 5.45 -1.99
N LYS A 113 -6.40 6.52 -2.65
CA LYS A 113 -5.85 7.86 -2.45
C LYS A 113 -6.84 8.71 -1.67
N ASN A 114 -6.54 8.99 -0.40
CA ASN A 114 -7.39 9.88 0.39
C ASN A 114 -7.40 11.30 -0.21
N GLU A 115 -8.58 11.88 -0.31
CA GLU A 115 -8.80 13.26 -0.81
C GLU A 115 -8.26 14.33 0.15
N VAL A 116 -7.98 13.97 1.41
CA VAL A 116 -7.50 14.88 2.45
C VAL A 116 -6.34 14.30 3.24
N ALA A 117 -5.41 15.13 3.67
CA ALA A 117 -4.41 14.77 4.68
C ALA A 117 -5.00 15.06 6.08
N LYS A 118 -5.70 14.08 6.62
CA LYS A 118 -6.41 14.22 7.89
C LYS A 118 -5.63 13.52 9.00
N PHE A 119 -4.80 14.30 9.71
CA PHE A 119 -4.00 13.77 10.80
C PHE A 119 -4.84 13.53 12.05
N ARG A 120 -4.74 12.32 12.61
CA ARG A 120 -5.45 11.91 13.83
C ARG A 120 -4.56 11.04 14.70
N ASN A 121 -4.77 11.11 16.01
CA ASN A 121 -4.11 10.22 16.96
C ASN A 121 -4.93 8.94 17.13
N ILE A 122 -4.80 8.04 16.15
CA ILE A 122 -5.45 6.74 16.14
C ILE A 122 -4.43 5.69 16.54
N ALA A 123 -4.87 4.63 17.20
CA ALA A 123 -4.02 3.58 17.75
C ALA A 123 -2.91 4.11 18.71
N MET A 124 -3.12 5.28 19.29
CA MET A 124 -2.26 5.91 20.31
C MET A 124 -0.79 6.13 19.89
N ARG A 125 -0.52 6.29 18.58
CA ARG A 125 0.85 6.34 18.03
C ARG A 125 1.26 7.72 17.52
N GLY A 126 0.43 8.72 17.65
CA GLY A 126 0.70 10.07 17.17
C GLY A 126 -0.03 10.38 15.85
N PRO A 127 0.39 11.43 15.13
CA PRO A 127 -0.29 11.85 13.92
C PRO A 127 -0.19 10.77 12.85
N TRP A 128 -1.34 10.34 12.37
CA TRP A 128 -1.50 9.32 11.36
C TRP A 128 -2.55 9.74 10.34
N THR A 129 -2.36 9.39 9.09
CA THR A 129 -3.30 9.63 8.00
C THR A 129 -3.73 8.31 7.37
N SER A 130 -5.00 8.20 6.99
CA SER A 130 -5.53 7.05 6.26
C SER A 130 -5.10 7.04 4.79
N GLY A 131 -5.36 5.91 4.12
CA GLY A 131 -5.10 5.76 2.69
C GLY A 131 -3.64 5.47 2.33
N GLY A 132 -3.40 5.19 1.06
CA GLY A 132 -2.07 4.93 0.54
C GLY A 132 -1.41 3.64 1.01
N ILE A 133 -0.08 3.60 0.98
CA ILE A 133 0.72 2.56 1.65
C ILE A 133 1.57 3.23 2.70
N GLU A 134 1.35 2.84 3.94
CA GLU A 134 2.10 3.31 5.10
C GLU A 134 3.22 2.32 5.43
N PHE A 135 4.40 2.83 5.71
CA PHE A 135 5.58 2.03 6.06
C PHE A 135 5.81 2.05 7.56
N ASN A 136 5.54 0.93 8.25
CA ASN A 136 5.65 0.81 9.70
C ASN A 136 6.85 -0.06 10.08
N PHE A 137 7.81 0.54 10.77
CA PHE A 137 9.01 -0.10 11.25
C PHE A 137 9.23 0.16 12.74
N GLY A 138 9.80 -0.81 13.46
CA GLY A 138 10.26 -0.65 14.83
C GLY A 138 9.32 -1.23 15.85
N VAL A 139 8.45 -0.41 16.41
CA VAL A 139 7.55 -0.80 17.49
C VAL A 139 6.15 -1.09 16.97
N ILE A 140 5.42 -1.96 17.66
CA ILE A 140 4.08 -2.42 17.27
C ILE A 140 3.10 -1.27 16.93
N GLY A 141 2.29 -1.44 15.90
CA GLY A 141 1.28 -0.50 15.42
C GLY A 141 1.82 0.48 14.38
N HIS A 142 1.16 1.63 14.22
CA HIS A 142 1.61 2.65 13.28
C HIS A 142 2.94 3.26 13.74
N HIS A 143 3.88 3.41 12.82
CA HIS A 143 5.18 4.01 13.09
C HIS A 143 5.01 5.50 13.52
N PRO A 144 5.68 5.96 14.60
CA PRO A 144 5.53 7.35 15.05
C PRO A 144 5.90 8.40 14.02
N GLY A 145 6.77 8.07 13.07
CA GLY A 145 7.18 8.94 11.97
C GLY A 145 6.22 9.03 10.78
N THR A 146 5.09 8.32 10.79
CA THR A 146 4.18 8.30 9.62
C THR A 146 3.52 9.65 9.31
N GLY A 147 3.47 10.56 10.26
CA GLY A 147 2.97 11.92 10.07
C GLY A 147 4.07 12.98 9.93
N THR A 148 5.34 12.60 9.81
CA THR A 148 6.47 13.51 9.77
C THR A 148 7.23 13.40 8.44
N PRO A 149 7.96 14.46 8.04
CA PRO A 149 8.81 14.41 6.85
C PRO A 149 9.86 13.30 6.92
N THR A 150 10.08 12.67 5.79
CA THR A 150 11.02 11.57 5.58
C THR A 150 12.04 11.97 4.52
N ASP A 151 13.28 11.56 4.67
CA ASP A 151 14.28 11.73 3.63
C ASP A 151 13.89 10.95 2.38
N TYR A 152 14.18 11.52 1.22
CA TYR A 152 13.88 10.86 -0.05
C TYR A 152 14.97 11.14 -1.10
N LYS A 153 15.03 10.27 -2.10
CA LYS A 153 15.83 10.43 -3.32
C LYS A 153 15.07 9.84 -4.51
N THR A 154 15.07 10.56 -5.61
CA THR A 154 14.49 10.12 -6.89
C THR A 154 15.59 9.82 -7.90
N GLU A 155 15.37 8.81 -8.74
CA GLU A 155 16.32 8.41 -9.79
C GLU A 155 15.56 7.81 -10.98
N GLU A 156 16.00 8.11 -12.17
CA GLU A 156 15.71 7.34 -13.36
C GLU A 156 16.86 6.35 -13.58
N LEU A 157 16.52 5.06 -13.56
CA LEU A 157 17.51 4.00 -13.66
C LEU A 157 18.00 3.82 -15.10
N PRO A 158 19.21 3.26 -15.34
CA PRO A 158 19.76 3.09 -16.69
C PRO A 158 18.90 2.25 -17.64
N ASN A 159 18.02 1.40 -17.12
CA ASN A 159 17.05 0.62 -17.89
C ASN A 159 15.75 1.38 -18.17
N GLY A 160 15.61 2.61 -17.69
CA GLY A 160 14.43 3.46 -17.81
C GLY A 160 13.35 3.22 -16.76
N ASP A 161 13.59 2.40 -15.74
CA ASP A 161 12.70 2.27 -14.60
C ASP A 161 12.82 3.51 -13.69
N LEU A 162 11.74 3.85 -13.01
CA LEU A 162 11.71 4.98 -12.08
C LEU A 162 11.86 4.50 -10.65
N LEU A 163 12.64 5.23 -9.86
CA LEU A 163 12.90 4.91 -8.46
C LEU A 163 12.65 6.14 -7.57
N CYS A 164 11.84 5.95 -6.54
CA CYS A 164 11.80 6.85 -5.38
C CYS A 164 12.23 6.04 -4.14
N THR A 165 13.29 6.47 -3.48
CA THR A 165 13.71 5.88 -2.21
C THR A 165 13.29 6.81 -1.09
N VAL A 166 12.59 6.30 -0.10
CA VAL A 166 12.24 7.00 1.15
C VAL A 166 12.87 6.27 2.33
N GLY A 167 13.11 6.97 3.43
CA GLY A 167 13.69 6.33 4.60
C GLY A 167 13.92 7.26 5.76
N GLY A 168 14.22 6.68 6.92
CA GLY A 168 14.44 7.43 8.13
C GLY A 168 14.97 6.56 9.27
N ILE A 169 14.89 7.13 10.46
CA ILE A 169 15.28 6.49 11.71
C ILE A 169 14.02 6.38 12.58
N ASP A 170 13.72 5.18 13.07
CA ASP A 170 12.72 5.03 14.13
C ASP A 170 13.30 5.56 15.44
N LEU A 171 12.73 6.65 15.94
CA LEU A 171 13.25 7.33 17.13
C LEU A 171 13.27 6.45 18.39
N PRO A 172 12.24 5.64 18.68
CA PRO A 172 12.26 4.76 19.83
C PRO A 172 13.35 3.69 19.81
N SER A 173 13.50 2.98 18.69
CA SER A 173 14.43 1.85 18.56
C SER A 173 15.79 2.25 17.99
N ARG A 174 15.92 3.43 17.42
CA ARG A 174 17.11 3.88 16.68
C ARG A 174 17.44 3.05 15.45
N THR A 175 16.55 2.16 15.05
CA THR A 175 16.73 1.38 13.82
C THR A 175 16.55 2.26 12.59
N GLN A 176 17.24 1.92 11.53
CA GLN A 176 17.20 2.65 10.25
C GLN A 176 16.42 1.84 9.22
N TRP A 177 15.57 2.49 8.48
CA TRP A 177 14.79 1.85 7.43
C TRP A 177 14.84 2.63 6.12
N ARG A 178 14.71 1.91 5.01
CA ARG A 178 14.57 2.46 3.67
C ARG A 178 13.59 1.62 2.89
N VAL A 179 12.79 2.27 2.07
CA VAL A 179 11.92 1.61 1.09
C VAL A 179 12.22 2.21 -0.27
N LYS A 180 12.59 1.36 -1.22
CA LYS A 180 12.67 1.71 -2.64
C LYS A 180 11.32 1.43 -3.27
N ILE A 181 10.72 2.44 -3.85
CA ILE A 181 9.49 2.36 -4.64
C ILE A 181 9.93 2.40 -6.10
N ILE A 182 9.83 1.26 -6.78
CA ILE A 182 10.33 1.06 -8.14
C ILE A 182 9.16 0.88 -9.08
N LEU A 183 9.05 1.73 -10.08
CA LEU A 183 8.10 1.57 -11.18
C LEU A 183 8.85 1.13 -12.44
N PRO A 184 8.73 -0.15 -12.86
CA PRO A 184 9.25 -0.59 -14.14
C PRO A 184 8.57 0.17 -15.28
N LYS A 185 9.36 0.54 -16.29
CA LYS A 185 8.85 1.32 -17.43
C LYS A 185 7.81 0.57 -18.27
N ASP A 186 7.80 -0.76 -18.21
CA ASP A 186 7.07 -1.66 -19.09
C ASP A 186 6.11 -2.63 -18.35
N GLN A 187 5.75 -2.32 -17.09
CA GLN A 187 4.84 -3.15 -16.30
C GLN A 187 3.70 -2.35 -15.68
N SER A 188 2.53 -2.99 -15.54
CA SER A 188 1.37 -2.47 -14.81
C SER A 188 1.44 -2.87 -13.34
N ALA A 189 2.61 -2.69 -12.71
CA ALA A 189 2.87 -3.00 -11.32
C ALA A 189 4.03 -2.15 -10.81
N PHE A 190 4.09 -1.89 -9.52
CA PHE A 190 5.26 -1.31 -8.88
C PHE A 190 5.72 -2.18 -7.71
N THR A 191 6.96 -2.02 -7.33
CA THR A 191 7.62 -2.84 -6.30
C THR A 191 8.05 -1.95 -5.14
N THR A 192 7.83 -2.42 -3.91
CA THR A 192 8.47 -1.88 -2.71
C THR A 192 9.55 -2.84 -2.23
N GLN A 193 10.80 -2.35 -2.14
CA GLN A 193 11.93 -3.11 -1.58
C GLN A 193 12.35 -2.46 -0.28
N ALA A 194 12.08 -3.14 0.82
CA ALA A 194 12.45 -2.67 2.14
C ALA A 194 13.84 -3.15 2.54
N LEU A 195 14.55 -2.28 3.24
CA LEU A 195 15.78 -2.60 3.95
C LEU A 195 15.67 -1.99 5.35
N TRP A 196 15.85 -2.83 6.36
CA TRP A 196 15.77 -2.44 7.75
C TRP A 196 17.04 -2.88 8.49
N TYR A 197 17.63 -1.99 9.27
CA TYR A 197 18.91 -2.19 9.93
C TYR A 197 18.87 -1.74 11.39
N ASN A 198 19.36 -2.59 12.29
CA ASN A 198 19.61 -2.24 13.68
C ASN A 198 21.08 -1.81 13.85
N PRO A 199 21.43 -0.52 13.90
CA PRO A 199 22.80 -0.05 14.09
C PRO A 199 23.26 -0.10 15.56
N THR A 200 22.40 -0.51 16.50
CA THR A 200 22.69 -0.45 17.94
C THR A 200 23.36 -1.74 18.43
N ASP A 201 24.04 -1.64 19.58
CA ASP A 201 24.70 -2.77 20.25
C ASP A 201 23.74 -3.62 21.09
N ILE A 202 22.43 -3.35 21.02
CA ILE A 202 21.40 -4.05 21.79
C ILE A 202 20.28 -4.55 20.88
N GLU A 203 19.55 -5.54 21.34
CA GLU A 203 18.32 -6.00 20.70
C GLU A 203 17.27 -4.87 20.68
N GLN A 204 16.57 -4.74 19.57
CA GLN A 204 15.49 -3.79 19.37
C GLN A 204 14.17 -4.50 19.10
N ALA A 205 13.07 -3.76 19.15
CA ALA A 205 11.77 -4.28 18.74
C ALA A 205 11.77 -4.55 17.23
N TYR A 206 11.29 -5.74 16.86
CA TYR A 206 11.15 -6.16 15.47
C TYR A 206 9.68 -6.23 15.10
N TYR A 207 9.21 -5.21 14.42
CA TYR A 207 7.84 -5.10 13.97
C TYR A 207 7.78 -4.32 12.66
N ASN A 208 7.16 -4.90 11.65
CA ASN A 208 6.97 -4.25 10.37
C ASN A 208 5.63 -4.61 9.73
N TRP A 209 4.98 -3.60 9.17
CA TRP A 209 3.80 -3.73 8.32
C TRP A 209 3.83 -2.70 7.19
N MET A 210 3.61 -3.17 5.96
CA MET A 210 3.20 -2.33 4.84
C MET A 210 1.68 -2.30 4.83
N THR A 211 1.10 -1.16 5.23
CA THR A 211 -0.35 -1.02 5.35
C THR A 211 -0.88 -0.31 4.11
N ALA A 212 -1.40 -1.06 3.16
CA ALA A 212 -2.03 -0.51 1.96
C ALA A 212 -3.54 -0.37 2.15
N ALA A 213 -4.12 0.59 1.43
CA ALA A 213 -5.54 0.90 1.48
C ALA A 213 -6.22 0.66 0.12
N ALA A 214 -7.48 0.21 0.17
CA ALA A 214 -8.35 0.09 -0.98
C ALA A 214 -9.74 0.65 -0.65
N ALA A 215 -10.46 1.18 -1.65
CA ALA A 215 -11.78 1.75 -1.46
C ALA A 215 -12.77 0.69 -0.94
N ALA A 216 -13.52 1.01 0.09
CA ALA A 216 -14.57 0.14 0.61
C ALA A 216 -15.85 0.31 -0.22
N ARG A 217 -16.23 -0.73 -0.97
CA ARG A 217 -17.43 -0.75 -1.79
C ARG A 217 -18.25 -1.99 -1.48
N GLU A 218 -19.57 -1.92 -1.63
CA GLU A 218 -20.47 -3.03 -1.32
C GLU A 218 -20.21 -4.29 -2.15
N ASP A 219 -19.69 -4.13 -3.36
CA ASP A 219 -19.36 -5.20 -4.31
C ASP A 219 -17.94 -5.74 -4.17
N LEU A 220 -17.18 -5.29 -3.16
CA LEU A 220 -15.81 -5.77 -2.90
C LEU A 220 -15.84 -7.19 -2.36
N VAL A 221 -15.09 -8.08 -3.04
CA VAL A 221 -14.79 -9.45 -2.61
C VAL A 221 -13.31 -9.60 -2.38
N PHE A 222 -12.92 -10.14 -1.21
CA PHE A 222 -11.52 -10.40 -0.87
C PHE A 222 -11.09 -11.79 -1.34
N TYR A 223 -9.94 -11.84 -1.98
CA TYR A 223 -9.29 -13.08 -2.40
C TYR A 223 -8.05 -13.30 -1.55
N THR A 224 -8.24 -14.00 -0.45
CA THR A 224 -7.18 -14.36 0.50
C THR A 224 -7.32 -15.84 0.80
N PRO A 225 -6.51 -16.70 0.18
CA PRO A 225 -6.57 -18.15 0.39
C PRO A 225 -6.33 -18.56 1.83
N GLY A 226 -7.09 -19.52 2.31
CA GLY A 226 -7.00 -20.05 3.67
C GLY A 226 -8.33 -20.61 4.15
N ASP A 227 -8.33 -21.26 5.30
CA ASP A 227 -9.51 -21.86 5.93
C ASP A 227 -9.83 -21.29 7.31
N ARG A 228 -8.93 -20.46 7.84
CA ARG A 228 -9.04 -19.79 9.13
C ARG A 228 -8.49 -18.38 9.08
N TYR A 229 -8.86 -17.59 10.07
CA TYR A 229 -8.18 -16.33 10.33
C TYR A 229 -7.87 -16.19 11.82
N LEU A 230 -6.78 -15.49 12.11
CA LEU A 230 -6.48 -15.02 13.45
C LEU A 230 -7.07 -13.64 13.63
N THR A 231 -7.79 -13.44 14.75
CA THR A 231 -8.29 -12.12 15.13
C THR A 231 -7.12 -11.22 15.55
N HIS A 232 -7.41 -9.94 15.76
CA HIS A 232 -6.40 -9.01 16.29
C HIS A 232 -5.81 -9.45 17.64
N GLY A 233 -6.54 -10.22 18.44
CA GLY A 233 -6.06 -10.82 19.68
C GLY A 233 -5.38 -12.18 19.53
N GLY A 234 -5.26 -12.71 18.30
CA GLY A 234 -4.64 -14.03 18.05
C GLY A 234 -5.57 -15.24 18.13
N GLU A 235 -6.87 -15.03 18.39
CA GLU A 235 -7.85 -16.14 18.43
C GLU A 235 -8.15 -16.65 17.02
N ALA A 236 -8.11 -17.97 16.80
CA ALA A 236 -8.41 -18.59 15.50
C ALA A 236 -9.91 -18.75 15.28
N LYS A 237 -10.39 -18.42 14.08
CA LYS A 237 -11.79 -18.55 13.65
C LYS A 237 -11.87 -19.05 12.21
N ALA A 238 -13.06 -19.56 11.83
CA ALA A 238 -13.30 -20.08 10.49
C ALA A 238 -13.29 -18.96 9.44
N TRP A 239 -12.73 -19.25 8.27
CA TRP A 239 -12.66 -18.39 7.08
C TRP A 239 -13.00 -19.20 5.82
N PRO A 240 -13.65 -18.66 4.79
CA PRO A 240 -14.29 -17.34 4.79
C PRO A 240 -15.68 -17.34 5.45
N VAL A 241 -16.28 -18.50 5.69
CA VAL A 241 -17.64 -18.60 6.23
C VAL A 241 -17.60 -18.79 7.75
N ASP A 242 -18.26 -17.89 8.47
CA ASP A 242 -18.36 -17.94 9.91
C ASP A 242 -19.49 -18.87 10.41
N PRO A 243 -19.56 -19.17 11.74
CA PRO A 243 -20.60 -20.03 12.29
C PRO A 243 -22.05 -19.53 12.11
N LEU A 244 -22.24 -18.25 11.75
CA LEU A 244 -23.54 -17.67 11.42
C LEU A 244 -23.85 -17.70 9.92
N ASN A 245 -23.07 -18.47 9.16
CA ASN A 245 -23.20 -18.63 7.72
C ASN A 245 -23.03 -17.30 6.95
N ARG A 246 -22.16 -16.38 7.44
CA ARG A 246 -21.76 -15.16 6.74
C ARG A 246 -20.45 -15.41 6.01
N ASP A 247 -20.42 -15.06 4.74
CA ASP A 247 -19.18 -15.07 3.94
C ASP A 247 -18.40 -13.79 4.17
N LEU A 248 -17.39 -13.85 5.04
CA LEU A 248 -16.59 -12.71 5.47
C LEU A 248 -15.65 -12.20 4.37
N SER A 249 -15.43 -12.99 3.30
CA SER A 249 -14.71 -12.51 2.12
C SER A 249 -15.48 -11.45 1.35
N GLN A 250 -16.81 -11.36 1.53
CA GLN A 250 -17.62 -10.29 0.97
C GLN A 250 -17.68 -9.11 1.93
N TYR A 251 -17.18 -7.96 1.52
CA TYR A 251 -17.15 -6.76 2.35
C TYR A 251 -18.53 -6.42 2.97
N LYS A 252 -19.59 -6.46 2.18
CA LYS A 252 -20.98 -6.16 2.63
C LYS A 252 -21.49 -7.05 3.76
N GLN A 253 -20.93 -8.24 3.96
CA GLN A 253 -21.34 -9.16 5.04
C GLN A 253 -20.66 -8.85 6.38
N ASN A 254 -19.76 -7.86 6.40
CA ASN A 254 -19.06 -7.43 7.60
C ASN A 254 -19.77 -6.29 8.36
N ASN A 255 -21.09 -6.27 8.37
CA ASN A 255 -21.93 -5.21 8.96
C ASN A 255 -22.26 -5.42 10.44
N PHE A 256 -21.40 -6.04 11.22
CA PHE A 256 -21.62 -6.40 12.61
C PHE A 256 -20.41 -6.12 13.48
N GLY A 257 -20.66 -5.81 14.76
CA GLY A 257 -19.62 -5.63 15.77
C GLY A 257 -18.66 -4.46 15.48
N PRO A 258 -17.50 -4.39 16.13
CA PRO A 258 -16.46 -3.39 15.91
C PRO A 258 -15.65 -3.70 14.65
N SER A 259 -14.62 -2.91 14.38
CA SER A 259 -13.64 -3.17 13.31
C SER A 259 -13.13 -4.61 13.32
N LYS A 260 -12.79 -5.11 12.13
CA LYS A 260 -12.36 -6.49 11.91
C LYS A 260 -10.89 -6.55 11.54
N SER A 261 -10.24 -7.58 12.02
CA SER A 261 -8.88 -7.93 11.65
C SER A 261 -8.85 -9.40 11.23
N TYR A 262 -8.57 -9.66 9.98
CA TYR A 262 -8.50 -11.00 9.41
C TYR A 262 -7.08 -11.29 8.96
N HIS A 263 -6.29 -11.97 9.81
CA HIS A 263 -5.05 -12.60 9.41
C HIS A 263 -5.37 -13.98 8.87
N VAL A 264 -5.59 -14.10 7.58
CA VAL A 264 -6.00 -15.36 6.96
C VAL A 264 -4.81 -16.31 6.91
N VAL A 265 -5.04 -17.55 7.37
CA VAL A 265 -4.05 -18.61 7.48
C VAL A 265 -4.65 -19.94 6.97
N GLY A 266 -3.81 -20.96 6.85
CA GLY A 266 -4.20 -22.30 6.39
C GLY A 266 -3.66 -22.66 5.02
N GLU A 267 -3.25 -21.67 4.23
CA GLU A 267 -2.58 -21.86 2.95
C GLU A 267 -1.26 -21.10 2.90
N TYR A 268 -0.25 -21.66 2.24
CA TYR A 268 1.02 -21.00 1.95
C TYR A 268 0.87 -20.28 0.63
N ASN A 269 0.62 -18.98 0.69
CA ASN A 269 0.23 -18.21 -0.47
C ASN A 269 0.99 -16.89 -0.56
N ASP A 270 1.55 -16.61 -1.73
CA ASP A 270 2.35 -15.43 -2.00
C ASP A 270 1.50 -14.19 -2.36
N PHE A 271 0.20 -14.35 -2.58
CA PHE A 271 -0.63 -13.23 -2.99
C PHE A 271 -1.94 -13.13 -2.20
N PHE A 272 -2.47 -11.94 -2.13
CA PHE A 272 -3.85 -11.65 -1.73
C PHE A 272 -4.33 -10.34 -2.37
N GLY A 273 -5.62 -10.09 -2.34
CA GLY A 273 -6.17 -8.87 -2.93
C GLY A 273 -7.67 -8.80 -2.81
N GLY A 274 -8.26 -7.94 -3.61
CA GLY A 274 -9.70 -7.76 -3.69
C GLY A 274 -10.17 -7.37 -5.08
N TYR A 275 -11.43 -7.62 -5.35
CA TYR A 275 -12.05 -7.37 -6.64
C TYR A 275 -13.43 -6.74 -6.48
N TYR A 276 -13.70 -5.72 -7.27
CA TYR A 276 -14.97 -5.02 -7.36
C TYR A 276 -15.76 -5.59 -8.54
N GLU A 277 -16.77 -6.38 -8.24
CA GLU A 277 -17.53 -7.15 -9.24
C GLU A 277 -18.27 -6.26 -10.25
N GLN A 278 -18.77 -5.09 -9.82
CA GLN A 278 -19.53 -4.18 -10.71
C GLN A 278 -18.64 -3.47 -11.74
N ASN A 279 -17.42 -3.18 -11.39
CA ASN A 279 -16.49 -2.43 -12.24
C ASN A 279 -15.47 -3.32 -12.96
N ASN A 280 -15.44 -4.62 -12.64
CA ASN A 280 -14.44 -5.56 -13.13
C ASN A 280 -12.99 -5.08 -12.89
N THR A 281 -12.75 -4.50 -11.73
CA THR A 281 -11.45 -3.97 -11.32
C THR A 281 -11.11 -4.43 -9.92
N GLY A 282 -9.83 -4.33 -9.55
CA GLY A 282 -9.42 -4.71 -8.21
C GLY A 282 -7.99 -4.28 -7.91
N PHE A 283 -7.47 -4.85 -6.84
CA PHE A 283 -6.13 -4.62 -6.34
C PHE A 283 -5.50 -5.95 -5.91
N GLY A 284 -4.21 -6.06 -6.09
CA GLY A 284 -3.44 -7.23 -5.71
C GLY A 284 -2.12 -6.86 -5.04
N HIS A 285 -1.69 -7.75 -4.19
CA HIS A 285 -0.39 -7.73 -3.54
C HIS A 285 0.26 -9.09 -3.74
N TRP A 286 1.54 -9.08 -4.03
CA TRP A 286 2.37 -10.26 -4.09
C TRP A 286 3.63 -10.06 -3.25
N GLY A 287 4.01 -11.08 -2.54
CA GLY A 287 5.27 -11.17 -1.84
C GLY A 287 5.49 -12.58 -1.34
N ARG A 288 6.72 -13.00 -1.27
CA ARG A 288 7.06 -14.38 -0.86
C ARG A 288 6.52 -14.66 0.55
N TYR A 289 5.75 -15.72 0.69
CA TYR A 289 5.16 -16.11 1.96
C TYR A 289 6.21 -16.35 3.06
N ASP A 290 7.36 -16.92 2.72
CA ASP A 290 8.46 -17.14 3.65
C ASP A 290 9.17 -15.85 4.10
N GLU A 291 8.96 -14.73 3.39
CA GLU A 291 9.49 -13.42 3.77
C GLU A 291 8.45 -12.56 4.50
N ILE A 292 7.19 -12.58 4.05
CA ILE A 292 6.11 -11.73 4.58
C ILE A 292 4.82 -12.53 4.83
N PRO A 293 4.83 -13.47 5.79
CA PRO A 293 3.68 -14.34 6.06
C PRO A 293 2.47 -13.64 6.66
N GLY A 294 2.62 -12.40 7.14
CA GLY A 294 1.60 -11.67 7.88
C GLY A 294 0.60 -10.96 7.00
N GLN A 295 -0.08 -11.69 6.09
CA GLN A 295 -1.15 -11.14 5.28
C GLN A 295 -2.39 -10.88 6.14
N LYS A 296 -2.95 -9.64 6.06
CA LYS A 296 -4.05 -9.21 6.90
C LYS A 296 -4.98 -8.27 6.16
N LEU A 297 -6.27 -8.44 6.41
CA LEU A 297 -7.31 -7.47 6.07
C LEU A 297 -7.75 -6.74 7.34
N TRP A 298 -7.90 -5.42 7.27
CA TRP A 298 -8.51 -4.61 8.31
C TRP A 298 -9.69 -3.85 7.74
N LEU A 299 -10.85 -4.01 8.37
CA LEU A 299 -12.11 -3.39 7.97
C LEU A 299 -12.61 -2.51 9.12
N TRP A 300 -12.89 -1.25 8.82
CA TRP A 300 -13.44 -0.31 9.80
C TRP A 300 -14.88 -0.59 10.18
N ASN A 301 -15.53 -1.48 9.46
CA ASN A 301 -16.86 -1.98 9.72
C ASN A 301 -18.01 -1.13 9.15
N LEU A 302 -19.00 -1.82 8.62
CA LEU A 302 -20.25 -1.28 8.11
C LEU A 302 -21.31 -1.04 9.19
N SER A 303 -21.01 -1.37 10.46
CA SER A 303 -21.88 -1.08 11.58
C SER A 303 -21.77 0.37 12.04
N ARG A 304 -22.73 0.82 12.85
CA ARG A 304 -22.68 2.15 13.45
C ARG A 304 -21.38 2.41 14.23
N ALA A 305 -20.81 1.38 14.85
CA ALA A 305 -19.55 1.52 15.58
C ALA A 305 -18.34 1.78 14.66
N GLY A 306 -18.40 1.32 13.40
CA GLY A 306 -17.39 1.60 12.39
C GLY A 306 -17.59 2.94 11.69
N GLY A 307 -18.82 3.41 11.54
CA GLY A 307 -19.12 4.65 10.81
C GLY A 307 -18.48 5.92 11.40
N ILE A 308 -18.18 5.92 12.69
CA ILE A 308 -17.46 7.06 13.31
C ILE A 308 -16.05 7.25 12.73
N TRP A 309 -15.44 6.21 12.21
CA TRP A 309 -14.09 6.27 11.64
C TRP A 309 -14.07 6.96 10.28
N GLU A 310 -15.18 6.94 9.56
CA GLU A 310 -15.33 7.64 8.30
C GLU A 310 -15.10 9.14 8.48
N ASP A 311 -15.81 9.78 9.40
CA ASP A 311 -15.65 11.19 9.72
C ASP A 311 -14.26 11.54 10.30
N LEU A 312 -13.62 10.59 10.96
CA LEU A 312 -12.29 10.80 11.54
C LEU A 312 -11.16 10.69 10.51
N LEU A 313 -11.32 9.88 9.46
CA LEU A 313 -10.23 9.49 8.58
C LEU A 313 -10.31 10.09 7.18
N THR A 314 -11.52 10.31 6.68
CA THR A 314 -11.80 10.84 5.35
C THR A 314 -12.76 12.03 5.44
N ASP A 315 -13.09 12.65 4.34
CA ASP A 315 -14.16 13.66 4.27
C ASP A 315 -15.38 13.09 3.54
N THR A 316 -15.31 12.99 2.21
CA THR A 316 -16.43 12.54 1.37
C THR A 316 -16.18 11.20 0.68
N ASP A 317 -14.98 10.69 0.76
CA ASP A 317 -14.57 9.41 0.12
C ASP A 317 -15.25 8.17 0.71
N GLY A 318 -15.85 8.28 1.90
CA GLY A 318 -16.40 7.15 2.62
C GLY A 318 -15.33 6.33 3.33
N GLN A 319 -15.64 5.05 3.55
CA GLN A 319 -14.70 4.13 4.20
C GLN A 319 -13.70 3.54 3.21
N TYR A 320 -12.58 3.08 3.75
CA TYR A 320 -11.60 2.26 3.05
C TYR A 320 -11.33 0.98 3.84
N VAL A 321 -10.72 0.02 3.20
CA VAL A 321 -10.20 -1.20 3.82
C VAL A 321 -8.68 -1.18 3.76
N GLU A 322 -8.04 -1.81 4.74
CA GLU A 322 -6.61 -2.02 4.70
C GLU A 322 -6.31 -3.46 4.30
N TYR A 323 -5.37 -3.62 3.37
CA TYR A 323 -4.77 -4.90 3.05
C TYR A 323 -3.28 -4.79 3.32
N GLN A 324 -2.81 -5.58 4.27
CA GLN A 324 -1.52 -5.38 4.90
C GLN A 324 -0.66 -6.63 4.72
N ALA A 325 0.64 -6.44 4.62
CA ALA A 325 1.62 -7.49 4.70
C ALA A 325 2.69 -7.15 5.74
N GLY A 326 3.24 -8.16 6.39
CA GLY A 326 4.23 -7.98 7.43
C GLY A 326 5.12 -9.19 7.63
N ARG A 327 6.25 -8.96 8.31
CA ARG A 327 7.25 -9.99 8.63
C ARG A 327 6.78 -11.00 9.66
N LEU A 328 5.75 -10.65 10.45
CA LEU A 328 5.19 -11.50 11.51
C LEU A 328 3.74 -11.84 11.20
N TYR A 329 3.28 -12.99 11.66
CA TYR A 329 1.91 -13.49 11.41
C TYR A 329 0.83 -12.59 11.97
N VAL A 330 1.03 -11.98 13.14
CA VAL A 330 0.07 -11.06 13.75
C VAL A 330 0.76 -9.90 14.45
N GLN A 331 -0.02 -8.86 14.72
CA GLN A 331 0.45 -7.62 15.35
C GLN A 331 0.51 -7.66 16.87
N TYR A 332 0.01 -8.70 17.54
CA TYR A 332 -0.18 -8.71 18.98
C TYR A 332 0.64 -9.78 19.71
N PHE A 333 0.43 -9.82 21.02
CA PHE A 333 1.15 -10.71 21.93
C PHE A 333 1.05 -12.17 21.50
N PRO A 334 2.11 -12.96 21.69
CA PRO A 334 2.07 -14.40 21.44
C PRO A 334 1.02 -15.07 22.33
N GLY A 335 0.34 -16.08 21.79
CA GLY A 335 -0.66 -16.89 22.47
C GLY A 335 -0.50 -18.35 22.08
N GLU A 336 -1.33 -19.22 22.63
CA GLU A 336 -1.29 -20.66 22.32
C GLU A 336 -1.51 -20.94 20.83
N GLU A 337 -2.40 -20.17 20.18
CA GLU A 337 -2.75 -20.32 18.77
C GLU A 337 -1.82 -19.55 17.83
N ASN A 338 -1.06 -18.62 18.37
CA ASN A 338 -0.12 -17.80 17.61
C ASN A 338 1.12 -17.48 18.44
N PRO A 339 2.04 -18.43 18.58
CA PRO A 339 3.24 -18.25 19.41
C PRO A 339 4.27 -17.29 18.78
N ILE A 340 4.18 -16.98 17.48
CA ILE A 340 5.16 -16.17 16.74
C ILE A 340 4.51 -14.84 16.37
N SER A 341 4.19 -13.98 17.33
CA SER A 341 3.67 -12.64 17.07
C SER A 341 4.71 -11.54 17.28
N GLN A 342 5.81 -11.84 17.96
CA GLN A 342 6.89 -10.90 18.21
C GLN A 342 8.25 -11.58 18.08
N ALA A 343 9.21 -10.82 17.63
CA ALA A 343 10.60 -11.21 17.51
C ALA A 343 11.50 -10.06 17.96
N THR A 344 12.76 -10.35 18.25
CA THR A 344 13.79 -9.34 18.51
C THR A 344 14.56 -9.06 17.23
N PHE A 345 15.05 -7.84 17.12
CA PHE A 345 15.94 -7.41 16.04
C PHE A 345 17.34 -7.31 16.60
N ASP A 346 18.13 -8.33 16.35
CA ASP A 346 19.47 -8.48 16.93
C ASP A 346 20.40 -7.30 16.58
N PRO A 347 21.42 -7.03 17.43
CA PRO A 347 22.41 -5.99 17.17
C PRO A 347 23.05 -6.19 15.80
N HIS A 348 23.18 -5.08 15.07
CA HIS A 348 23.82 -5.02 13.75
C HIS A 348 23.20 -5.91 12.66
N LEU A 349 22.01 -6.47 12.91
CA LEU A 349 21.29 -7.26 11.92
C LEU A 349 20.66 -6.34 10.85
N THR A 350 20.66 -6.82 9.62
CA THR A 350 19.95 -6.23 8.49
C THR A 350 18.87 -7.20 8.01
N ASP A 351 17.68 -6.70 7.77
CA ASP A 351 16.59 -7.45 7.15
C ASP A 351 16.17 -6.77 5.84
N GLN A 352 15.69 -7.56 4.88
CA GLN A 352 15.22 -7.05 3.60
C GLN A 352 14.16 -7.97 3.00
N TRP A 353 13.20 -7.38 2.27
CA TRP A 353 12.16 -8.11 1.54
C TRP A 353 11.61 -7.26 0.41
N THR A 354 10.81 -7.90 -0.44
CA THR A 354 10.23 -7.28 -1.63
C THR A 354 8.75 -7.59 -1.71
N GLU A 355 7.96 -6.58 -2.04
CA GLU A 355 6.51 -6.67 -2.27
C GLU A 355 6.15 -6.04 -3.61
N VAL A 356 5.16 -6.59 -4.30
CA VAL A 356 4.66 -6.10 -5.58
C VAL A 356 3.19 -5.73 -5.45
N TRP A 357 2.83 -4.56 -5.95
CA TRP A 357 1.49 -3.98 -5.89
C TRP A 357 0.98 -3.74 -7.31
N PHE A 358 -0.23 -4.21 -7.61
CA PHE A 358 -0.72 -4.18 -8.98
C PHE A 358 -2.25 -4.05 -9.06
N PRO A 359 -2.77 -3.38 -10.12
CA PRO A 359 -4.20 -3.41 -10.41
C PRO A 359 -4.61 -4.76 -10.97
N VAL A 360 -5.84 -5.14 -10.67
CA VAL A 360 -6.49 -6.34 -11.24
C VAL A 360 -7.68 -5.89 -12.08
N LYS A 361 -7.86 -6.47 -13.26
CA LYS A 361 -9.01 -6.18 -14.12
C LYS A 361 -9.41 -7.38 -14.96
N GLU A 362 -10.72 -7.48 -15.27
CA GLU A 362 -11.28 -8.44 -16.20
C GLU A 362 -10.87 -9.90 -15.94
N ILE A 363 -10.75 -10.28 -14.67
CA ILE A 363 -10.63 -11.67 -14.26
C ILE A 363 -12.03 -12.29 -14.33
N GLY A 364 -12.30 -13.00 -15.41
CA GLY A 364 -13.60 -13.58 -15.72
C GLY A 364 -13.97 -14.79 -14.86
#